data_4f2db687d1a8752e40d9ce07b771ed46
#
_entry.id   4f2db687d1a8752e40d9ce07b771ed46
#
_cell.length_a   1.000
_cell.length_b   1.000
_cell.length_c   1.000
_cell.angle_alpha   90.00
_cell.angle_beta   90.00
_cell.angle_gamma   90.00
#
_symmetry.space_group_name_H-M   'P 1'
#
loop_
_entity.id
_entity.type
_entity.pdbx_description
1 polymer ?
#
loop_
_entity_poly.entity_id
_entity_poly.type
_entity_poly.pdbx_seq_one_letter_code
_entity_poly.pdbx_strand_id
1 'polypeptide(L)' 'MMDAKRAKAIYDAKDTIAVTLEGEPVWIENVDEANGMATVQVGSRPGNTQTVRVDRLEEE' A
#
# COMPACT_ATOMS: atom_id res chain seq x y z
N MET A 1 -9.18 -1.77 8.01
CA MET A 1 -8.47 -2.86 7.31
C MET A 1 -8.67 -2.76 5.81
N MET A 2 -7.61 -2.89 5.06
CA MET A 2 -7.66 -2.86 3.59
C MET A 2 -7.63 -4.29 3.07
N ASP A 3 -8.43 -4.61 2.05
CA ASP A 3 -8.32 -5.89 1.39
C ASP A 3 -7.47 -5.75 0.12
N ALA A 4 -7.09 -6.89 -0.46
CA ALA A 4 -6.21 -6.90 -1.63
C ALA A 4 -6.87 -6.27 -2.87
N LYS A 5 -8.18 -6.41 -3.00
CA LYS A 5 -8.93 -5.78 -4.09
C LYS A 5 -8.88 -4.27 -3.99
N ARG A 6 -9.05 -3.75 -2.77
CA ARG A 6 -9.01 -2.31 -2.55
C ARG A 6 -7.61 -1.77 -2.79
N ALA A 7 -6.59 -2.49 -2.29
CA ALA A 7 -5.21 -2.10 -2.51
C ALA A 7 -4.88 -2.04 -4.01
N LYS A 8 -5.36 -3.02 -4.77
CA LYS A 8 -5.17 -3.04 -6.21
C LYS A 8 -5.88 -1.87 -6.88
N ALA A 9 -7.09 -1.54 -6.44
CA ALA A 9 -7.84 -0.40 -6.96
C ALA A 9 -7.09 0.91 -6.70
N ILE A 10 -6.52 1.06 -5.51
CA ILE A 10 -5.72 2.24 -5.16
C ILE A 10 -4.46 2.31 -6.02
N TYR A 11 -3.80 1.18 -6.21
CA TYR A 11 -2.59 1.09 -7.03
C TYR A 11 -2.88 1.50 -8.49
N ASP A 12 -4.04 1.10 -9.01
CA ASP A 12 -4.44 1.40 -10.39
C ASP A 12 -5.08 2.78 -10.54
N ALA A 13 -5.39 3.45 -9.43
CA ALA A 13 -6.05 4.75 -9.49
C ALA A 13 -5.13 5.80 -10.11
N LYS A 14 -5.72 6.69 -10.89
CA LYS A 14 -4.97 7.80 -11.49
C LYS A 14 -4.68 8.90 -10.49
N ASP A 15 -5.52 9.01 -9.46
CA ASP A 15 -5.34 10.00 -8.41
C ASP A 15 -4.54 9.39 -7.27
N THR A 16 -3.76 10.23 -6.60
CA THR A 16 -3.02 9.80 -5.43
C THR A 16 -3.98 9.62 -4.26
N ILE A 17 -4.03 8.41 -3.73
CA ILE A 17 -4.83 8.10 -2.56
C ILE A 17 -3.89 7.89 -1.38
N ALA A 18 -4.13 8.63 -0.31
CA ALA A 18 -3.26 8.54 0.86
C ALA A 18 -3.50 7.22 1.60
N VAL A 19 -2.42 6.49 1.83
CA VAL A 19 -2.44 5.21 2.54
C VAL A 19 -1.40 5.28 3.64
N THR A 20 -1.74 4.72 4.80
CA THR A 20 -0.82 4.67 5.93
C THR A 20 -0.57 3.24 6.35
N LEU A 21 0.64 3.01 6.84
CA LEU A 21 1.03 1.74 7.47
C LEU A 21 1.39 2.05 8.91
N GLU A 22 0.54 1.57 9.83
CA GLU A 22 0.72 1.81 11.26
C GLU A 22 0.92 3.29 11.60
N GLY A 23 0.14 4.14 10.93
CA GLY A 23 0.18 5.58 11.16
C GLY A 23 1.21 6.35 10.35
N GLU A 24 2.03 5.66 9.55
CA GLU A 24 3.02 6.32 8.71
C GLU A 24 2.58 6.34 7.26
N PRO A 25 2.73 7.49 6.57
CA PRO A 25 2.34 7.56 5.16
C PRO A 25 3.23 6.68 4.30
N VAL A 26 2.61 5.93 3.41
CA VAL A 26 3.32 5.03 2.49
C VAL A 26 2.72 5.13 1.09
N TRP A 27 3.51 4.70 0.11
CA TRP A 27 3.07 4.61 -1.29
C TRP A 27 3.03 3.15 -1.70
N ILE A 28 1.96 2.74 -2.37
CA ILE A 28 1.85 1.38 -2.87
C ILE A 28 2.63 1.28 -4.18
N GLU A 29 3.66 0.44 -4.18
CA GLU A 29 4.50 0.20 -5.36
C GLU A 29 4.01 -0.99 -6.18
N ASN A 30 3.43 -1.98 -5.51
CA ASN A 30 2.91 -3.17 -6.17
C ASN A 30 1.93 -3.88 -5.23
N VAL A 31 1.02 -4.64 -5.81
CA VAL A 31 0.03 -5.41 -5.05
C VAL A 31 0.01 -6.84 -5.56
N ASP A 32 0.09 -7.79 -4.64
CA ASP A 32 -0.04 -9.22 -4.92
C ASP A 32 -1.37 -9.70 -4.34
N GLU A 33 -2.41 -9.69 -5.16
CA GLU A 33 -3.74 -10.11 -4.73
C GLU A 33 -3.78 -11.58 -4.32
N ALA A 34 -3.00 -12.41 -4.99
CA ALA A 34 -3.02 -13.85 -4.72
C ALA A 34 -2.54 -14.17 -3.31
N ASN A 35 -1.60 -13.39 -2.79
CA ASN A 35 -1.04 -13.59 -1.45
C ASN A 35 -1.55 -12.57 -0.43
N GLY A 36 -2.36 -11.59 -0.85
CA GLY A 36 -2.85 -10.55 0.04
C GLY A 36 -1.75 -9.64 0.56
N MET A 37 -0.72 -9.42 -0.24
CA MET A 37 0.45 -8.61 0.13
C MET A 37 0.57 -7.39 -0.75
N ALA A 38 1.26 -6.39 -0.24
CA ALA A 38 1.57 -5.21 -1.03
C ALA A 38 2.99 -4.77 -0.74
N THR A 39 3.68 -4.33 -1.77
CA THR A 39 4.99 -3.70 -1.61
C THR A 39 4.77 -2.20 -1.54
N VAL A 40 5.23 -1.59 -0.46
CA VAL A 40 5.02 -0.16 -0.23
C VAL A 40 6.36 0.52 0.01
N GLN A 41 6.43 1.79 -0.38
CA GLN A 41 7.57 2.65 -0.08
C GLN A 41 7.22 3.45 1.17
N VAL A 42 8.05 3.35 2.19
CA VAL A 42 7.83 4.05 3.46
C VAL A 42 8.53 5.41 3.40
N GLY A 43 7.77 6.47 3.65
CA GLY A 43 8.29 7.83 3.61
C GLY A 43 8.69 8.26 2.21
N SER A 44 9.59 9.22 2.13
CA SER A 44 10.02 9.82 0.86
C SER A 44 11.36 9.28 0.37
N ARG A 45 11.92 8.25 1.00
CA ARG A 45 13.23 7.71 0.63
C ARG A 45 13.09 6.63 -0.43
N PRO A 46 13.64 6.82 -1.63
CA PRO A 46 13.69 5.76 -2.64
C PRO A 46 14.48 4.58 -2.11
N GLY A 47 13.98 3.38 -2.34
CA GLY A 47 14.66 2.18 -1.88
C GLY A 47 14.25 1.71 -0.49
N ASN A 48 13.49 2.50 0.25
CA ASN A 48 12.97 2.06 1.55
C ASN A 48 11.61 1.39 1.36
N THR A 49 11.62 0.24 0.71
CA THR A 49 10.40 -0.50 0.40
C THR A 49 10.25 -1.71 1.31
N GLN A 50 9.00 -2.05 1.61
CA GLN A 50 8.66 -3.21 2.43
C GLN A 50 7.49 -3.94 1.79
N THR A 51 7.50 -5.26 1.88
CA THR A 51 6.34 -6.06 1.51
C THR A 51 5.56 -6.38 2.78
N VAL A 52 4.32 -5.95 2.84
CA VAL A 52 3.47 -6.11 4.02
C VAL A 52 2.13 -6.66 3.61
N ARG A 53 1.40 -7.20 4.58
CA ARG A 53 0.03 -7.65 4.32
C ARG A 53 -0.87 -6.43 4.10
N VAL A 54 -1.77 -6.54 3.13
CA VAL A 54 -2.66 -5.42 2.80
C VAL A 54 -3.59 -5.06 3.96
N ASP A 55 -3.91 -6.01 4.83
CA ASP A 55 -4.77 -5.75 5.97
C ASP A 55 -4.12 -4.84 7.02
N ARG A 56 -2.82 -4.59 6.93
CA ARG A 56 -2.11 -3.64 7.79
C ARG A 56 -2.16 -2.22 7.26
N LEU A 57 -2.58 -2.04 6.02
CA LEU A 57 -2.67 -0.72 5.40
C LEU A 57 -4.01 -0.08 5.72
N GLU A 58 -4.02 1.23 5.83
CA GLU A 58 -5.23 2.00 6.09
C GLU A 58 -5.31 3.18 5.14
N GLU A 59 -6.52 3.46 4.66
CA GLU A 59 -6.78 4.67 3.88
C GLU A 59 -7.06 5.82 4.83
N GLU A 60 -6.56 7.00 4.46
CA GLU A 60 -6.93 8.22 5.17
C GLU A 60 -8.27 8.75 4.69
#